data_c4425591c8240b9668b780c95825ae28
#
_entry.id   c4425591c8240b9668b780c95825ae28
#
_cell.length_a   1.000
_cell.length_b   1.000
_cell.length_c   1.000
_cell.angle_alpha   90.00
_cell.angle_beta   90.00
_cell.angle_gamma   90.00
#
_symmetry.space_group_name_H-M   'P 1'
#
loop_
_entity.id
_entity.type
_entity.pdbx_description
1 polymer ?
#
loop_
_entity_poly.entity_id
_entity_poly.type
_entity_poly.pdbx_seq_one_letter_code
_entity_poly.pdbx_strand_id
1 'polypeptide(L)'
;MMDDVFTPHGGVSIVMKVPGRRLWLVIVALIAAVAVLGLVAARGTGYIYGPAPHQAVLKAPELPTDPGAARKLQAKLVAQNKQYRGALDKLAPAGTYVVVDQTQNRLYLMNDDKVVRTSVCSAGSGLVLKANGSSKTWVFDTPRGVFKVRSKVANPLWKKPDWAFAEEGKTIPKNPADRFESRTLGKYALYLEDGYMIHGTLYTRLLGRSVTHGCIRLGPEDLQAVWDAVPLGSSVYIF
;
A
#
# COMPACT_ATOMS: atom_id res chain seq x y z
N MET A 1 6.33 -42.78 -38.73
CA MET A 1 7.28 -42.43 -39.80
C MET A 1 7.82 -41.03 -39.48
N MET A 2 9.11 -40.96 -39.22
CA MET A 2 9.96 -39.84 -38.88
C MET A 2 9.82 -39.31 -37.44
N ASP A 3 10.68 -39.89 -36.60
CA ASP A 3 11.07 -39.42 -35.29
C ASP A 3 12.14 -38.34 -35.47
N ASP A 4 11.89 -37.12 -35.08
CA ASP A 4 12.93 -36.10 -34.94
C ASP A 4 13.47 -36.13 -33.51
N VAL A 5 14.63 -36.78 -33.37
CA VAL A 5 15.44 -36.83 -32.15
C VAL A 5 16.28 -35.55 -32.09
N PHE A 6 15.93 -34.63 -31.19
CA PHE A 6 16.81 -33.52 -30.81
C PHE A 6 17.64 -33.96 -29.60
N THR A 7 18.93 -34.17 -29.75
CA THR A 7 19.89 -34.42 -28.67
C THR A 7 20.60 -33.13 -28.25
N PRO A 8 20.44 -32.64 -27.00
CA PRO A 8 21.41 -31.74 -26.39
C PRO A 8 22.43 -32.56 -25.59
N HIS A 9 23.68 -32.16 -25.69
CA HIS A 9 24.83 -32.74 -25.02
C HIS A 9 24.68 -32.83 -23.49
N GLY A 10 24.84 -34.03 -22.94
CA GLY A 10 25.22 -34.27 -21.55
C GLY A 10 24.11 -34.09 -20.49
N GLY A 11 23.08 -34.94 -20.51
CA GLY A 11 22.11 -35.00 -19.43
C GLY A 11 21.40 -36.37 -19.41
N VAL A 12 21.32 -36.97 -18.25
CA VAL A 12 20.60 -38.21 -17.98
C VAL A 12 19.14 -38.07 -18.36
N SER A 13 18.70 -38.78 -19.38
CA SER A 13 17.29 -38.83 -19.81
C SER A 13 16.50 -39.75 -18.89
N ILE A 14 15.72 -39.22 -17.98
CA ILE A 14 14.74 -39.98 -17.22
C ILE A 14 13.48 -40.10 -18.07
N VAL A 15 13.30 -41.22 -18.73
CA VAL A 15 12.06 -41.56 -19.44
C VAL A 15 11.06 -42.13 -18.43
N MET A 16 10.17 -41.27 -17.93
CA MET A 16 9.02 -41.75 -17.16
C MET A 16 7.91 -42.21 -18.12
N LYS A 17 7.82 -43.53 -18.32
CA LYS A 17 6.72 -44.17 -19.06
C LYS A 17 5.50 -44.25 -18.13
N VAL A 18 4.63 -43.27 -18.16
CA VAL A 18 3.36 -43.30 -17.42
C VAL A 18 2.30 -43.97 -18.29
N PRO A 19 1.65 -45.06 -17.86
CA PRO A 19 0.58 -45.68 -18.63
C PRO A 19 -0.59 -44.69 -18.79
N GLY A 20 -1.10 -44.48 -20.00
CA GLY A 20 -2.04 -43.44 -20.38
C GLY A 20 -3.30 -43.29 -19.48
N ARG A 21 -3.78 -44.38 -18.87
CA ARG A 21 -4.92 -44.37 -17.95
C ARG A 21 -4.59 -43.68 -16.59
N ARG A 22 -3.35 -43.78 -16.12
CA ARG A 22 -2.90 -43.12 -14.88
C ARG A 22 -2.62 -41.63 -15.11
N LEU A 23 -2.12 -41.28 -16.28
CA LEU A 23 -1.93 -39.86 -16.63
C LEU A 23 -3.25 -39.10 -16.65
N TRP A 24 -4.30 -39.72 -17.19
CA TRP A 24 -5.64 -39.10 -17.22
C TRP A 24 -6.21 -38.90 -15.81
N LEU A 25 -6.03 -39.85 -14.91
CA LEU A 25 -6.43 -39.72 -13.49
C LEU A 25 -5.66 -38.64 -12.77
N VAL A 26 -4.37 -38.46 -13.05
CA VAL A 26 -3.56 -37.38 -12.45
C VAL A 26 -4.03 -36.00 -12.96
N ILE A 27 -4.32 -35.89 -14.25
CA ILE A 27 -4.84 -34.64 -14.84
C ILE A 27 -6.22 -34.28 -14.25
N VAL A 28 -7.12 -35.24 -14.12
CA VAL A 28 -8.44 -35.03 -13.51
C VAL A 28 -8.32 -34.66 -12.05
N ALA A 29 -7.41 -35.27 -11.28
CA ALA A 29 -7.16 -34.92 -9.89
C ALA A 29 -6.56 -33.53 -9.74
N LEU A 30 -5.66 -33.10 -10.64
CA LEU A 30 -5.12 -31.74 -10.66
C LEU A 30 -6.18 -30.69 -11.00
N ILE A 31 -7.03 -30.96 -11.98
CA ILE A 31 -8.15 -30.07 -12.34
C ILE A 31 -9.13 -29.95 -11.17
N ALA A 32 -9.47 -31.06 -10.51
CA ALA A 32 -10.32 -31.04 -9.33
C ALA A 32 -9.68 -30.26 -8.16
N ALA A 33 -8.37 -30.42 -7.93
CA ALA A 33 -7.64 -29.68 -6.90
C ALA A 33 -7.61 -28.17 -7.19
N VAL A 34 -7.39 -27.78 -8.45
CA VAL A 34 -7.44 -26.36 -8.87
C VAL A 34 -8.86 -25.80 -8.73
N ALA A 35 -9.90 -26.57 -9.06
CA ALA A 35 -11.28 -26.14 -8.88
C ALA A 35 -11.65 -25.98 -7.39
N VAL A 36 -11.20 -26.89 -6.53
CA VAL A 36 -11.41 -26.78 -5.06
C VAL A 36 -10.64 -25.59 -4.49
N LEU A 37 -9.38 -25.37 -4.91
CA LEU A 37 -8.60 -24.19 -4.52
C LEU A 37 -9.25 -22.89 -5.01
N GLY A 38 -9.78 -22.87 -6.22
CA GLY A 38 -10.55 -21.73 -6.74
C GLY A 38 -11.83 -21.46 -5.95
N LEU A 39 -12.55 -22.51 -5.55
CA LEU A 39 -13.76 -22.39 -4.71
C LEU A 39 -13.44 -21.95 -3.28
N VAL A 40 -12.33 -22.42 -2.71
CA VAL A 40 -11.85 -21.99 -1.37
C VAL A 40 -11.37 -20.53 -1.43
N ALA A 41 -10.64 -20.15 -2.48
CA ALA A 41 -10.23 -18.76 -2.69
C ALA A 41 -11.45 -17.84 -2.89
N ALA A 42 -12.44 -18.25 -3.68
CA ALA A 42 -13.66 -17.47 -3.90
C ALA A 42 -14.51 -17.32 -2.62
N ARG A 43 -14.51 -18.33 -1.73
CA ARG A 43 -15.16 -18.24 -0.41
C ARG A 43 -14.32 -17.51 0.62
N GLY A 44 -12.98 -17.58 0.53
CA GLY A 44 -12.05 -16.89 1.42
C GLY A 44 -11.97 -15.38 1.17
N THR A 45 -12.12 -14.94 -0.09
CA THR A 45 -12.09 -13.50 -0.43
C THR A 45 -13.30 -12.73 0.11
N GLY A 46 -14.43 -13.38 0.34
CA GLY A 46 -15.59 -12.77 1.01
C GLY A 46 -15.35 -12.42 2.49
N TYR A 47 -14.32 -13.00 3.13
CA TYR A 47 -14.00 -12.76 4.54
C TYR A 47 -12.93 -11.66 4.74
N ILE A 48 -12.15 -11.36 3.70
CA ILE A 48 -11.08 -10.34 3.76
C ILE A 48 -11.64 -8.95 3.46
N TYR A 49 -12.63 -8.87 2.63
CA TYR A 49 -13.45 -7.67 2.45
C TYR A 49 -14.72 -7.92 3.27
N GLY A 50 -14.83 -7.28 4.43
CA GLY A 50 -16.11 -7.22 5.13
C GLY A 50 -17.22 -6.90 4.12
N PRO A 51 -18.51 -7.24 4.41
CA PRO A 51 -19.59 -6.99 3.49
C PRO A 51 -19.42 -5.57 2.97
N ALA A 52 -19.40 -5.43 1.63
CA ALA A 52 -19.31 -4.12 1.00
C ALA A 52 -20.28 -3.22 1.76
N PRO A 53 -19.84 -2.04 2.24
CA PRO A 53 -20.72 -1.17 3.01
C PRO A 53 -22.01 -1.15 2.23
N HIS A 54 -23.09 -1.58 2.88
CA HIS A 54 -24.41 -1.62 2.23
C HIS A 54 -24.54 -0.25 1.59
N GLN A 55 -24.45 -0.21 0.26
CA GLN A 55 -24.82 0.99 -0.46
C GLN A 55 -26.28 1.17 -0.04
N ALA A 56 -26.50 2.06 0.92
CA ALA A 56 -27.83 2.48 1.23
C ALA A 56 -28.38 2.97 -0.11
N VAL A 57 -29.20 2.13 -0.73
CA VAL A 57 -29.95 2.55 -1.91
C VAL A 57 -30.81 3.68 -1.39
N LEU A 58 -30.28 4.88 -1.49
CA LEU A 58 -31.02 6.09 -1.16
C LEU A 58 -32.19 6.07 -2.12
N LYS A 59 -33.37 5.67 -1.61
CA LYS A 59 -34.59 5.76 -2.36
C LYS A 59 -34.70 7.22 -2.80
N ALA A 60 -34.66 7.44 -4.10
CA ALA A 60 -34.80 8.78 -4.63
C ALA A 60 -36.11 9.39 -4.06
N PRO A 61 -36.06 10.58 -3.48
CA PRO A 61 -37.27 11.20 -2.95
C PRO A 61 -38.28 11.34 -4.09
N GLU A 62 -39.54 10.97 -3.83
CA GLU A 62 -40.59 11.18 -4.78
C GLU A 62 -40.71 12.69 -5.04
N LEU A 63 -40.54 13.08 -6.29
CA LEU A 63 -40.62 14.47 -6.68
C LEU A 63 -42.07 14.93 -6.63
N PRO A 64 -42.42 16.07 -6.01
CA PRO A 64 -43.75 16.60 -6.03
C PRO A 64 -44.20 16.87 -7.47
N THR A 65 -45.41 16.47 -7.82
CA THR A 65 -46.00 16.74 -9.12
C THR A 65 -46.52 18.18 -9.24
N ASP A 66 -46.82 18.82 -8.10
CA ASP A 66 -47.19 20.24 -8.05
C ASP A 66 -45.96 21.14 -8.24
N PRO A 67 -45.97 22.09 -9.23
CA PRO A 67 -44.85 22.98 -9.48
C PRO A 67 -44.46 23.88 -8.30
N GLY A 68 -45.44 24.29 -7.48
CA GLY A 68 -45.18 25.11 -6.29
C GLY A 68 -44.47 24.33 -5.20
N ALA A 69 -44.88 23.08 -4.95
CA ALA A 69 -44.24 22.19 -4.01
C ALA A 69 -42.83 21.78 -4.50
N ALA A 70 -42.68 21.55 -5.81
CA ALA A 70 -41.35 21.26 -6.40
C ALA A 70 -40.37 22.41 -6.22
N ARG A 71 -40.75 23.65 -6.42
CA ARG A 71 -39.89 24.84 -6.17
C ARG A 71 -39.51 24.97 -4.70
N LYS A 72 -40.48 24.74 -3.78
CA LYS A 72 -40.18 24.78 -2.33
C LYS A 72 -39.17 23.68 -1.93
N LEU A 73 -39.33 22.47 -2.44
CA LEU A 73 -38.42 21.36 -2.21
C LEU A 73 -37.01 21.68 -2.77
N GLN A 74 -36.95 22.21 -3.99
CA GLN A 74 -35.70 22.62 -4.62
C GLN A 74 -34.97 23.66 -3.77
N ALA A 75 -35.65 24.72 -3.33
CA ALA A 75 -35.05 25.77 -2.46
C ALA A 75 -34.52 25.18 -1.15
N LYS A 76 -35.28 24.26 -0.51
CA LYS A 76 -34.88 23.56 0.69
C LYS A 76 -33.62 22.72 0.46
N LEU A 77 -33.56 21.94 -0.63
CA LEU A 77 -32.42 21.09 -0.97
C LEU A 77 -31.16 21.91 -1.28
N VAL A 78 -31.33 23.05 -1.98
CA VAL A 78 -30.22 23.99 -2.25
C VAL A 78 -29.67 24.56 -0.94
N ALA A 79 -30.54 24.98 -0.02
CA ALA A 79 -30.14 25.51 1.28
C ALA A 79 -29.39 24.43 2.12
N GLN A 80 -29.93 23.22 2.18
CA GLN A 80 -29.29 22.10 2.88
C GLN A 80 -27.94 21.74 2.26
N ASN A 81 -27.84 21.68 0.93
CA ASN A 81 -26.58 21.40 0.24
C ASN A 81 -25.53 22.48 0.56
N LYS A 82 -25.92 23.75 0.57
CA LYS A 82 -25.03 24.85 0.96
C LYS A 82 -24.56 24.69 2.41
N GLN A 83 -25.46 24.33 3.33
CA GLN A 83 -25.13 24.06 4.73
C GLN A 83 -24.16 22.91 4.88
N TYR A 84 -24.41 21.77 4.21
CA TYR A 84 -23.52 20.60 4.27
C TYR A 84 -22.16 20.86 3.63
N ARG A 85 -22.11 21.58 2.50
CA ARG A 85 -20.82 22.00 1.90
C ARG A 85 -20.05 22.86 2.87
N GLY A 86 -20.65 23.86 3.48
CA GLY A 86 -19.98 24.70 4.46
C GLY A 86 -19.53 23.95 5.73
N ALA A 87 -20.20 22.86 6.10
CA ALA A 87 -19.76 22.00 7.18
C ALA A 87 -18.56 21.12 6.75
N LEU A 88 -18.58 20.58 5.53
CA LEU A 88 -17.48 19.81 4.95
C LEU A 88 -16.22 20.67 4.75
N ASP A 89 -16.39 21.91 4.26
CA ASP A 89 -15.27 22.86 4.08
C ASP A 89 -14.53 23.14 5.40
N LYS A 90 -15.26 23.16 6.53
CA LYS A 90 -14.65 23.32 7.87
C LYS A 90 -13.86 22.08 8.34
N LEU A 91 -14.17 20.91 7.80
CA LEU A 91 -13.47 19.66 8.09
C LEU A 91 -12.32 19.40 7.12
N ALA A 92 -12.30 20.08 5.98
CA ALA A 92 -11.23 19.95 5.01
C ALA A 92 -9.91 20.49 5.60
N PRO A 93 -8.79 19.78 5.39
CA PRO A 93 -7.49 20.29 5.78
C PRO A 93 -7.18 21.61 5.05
N ALA A 94 -6.63 22.58 5.76
CA ALA A 94 -6.19 23.85 5.18
C ALA A 94 -4.66 23.86 5.02
N GLY A 95 -4.19 24.59 4.02
CA GLY A 95 -2.77 24.72 3.71
C GLY A 95 -2.17 23.45 3.09
N THR A 96 -0.86 23.26 3.31
CA THR A 96 -0.12 22.16 2.68
C THR A 96 -0.18 20.88 3.54
N TYR A 97 -0.59 19.78 2.94
CA TYR A 97 -0.62 18.45 3.55
C TYR A 97 -0.35 17.35 2.54
N VAL A 98 -0.20 16.14 3.02
CA VAL A 98 0.09 14.95 2.21
C VAL A 98 -1.03 13.92 2.35
N VAL A 99 -1.39 13.30 1.24
CA VAL A 99 -2.30 12.16 1.20
C VAL A 99 -1.57 10.97 0.58
N VAL A 100 -1.60 9.82 1.23
CA VAL A 100 -0.98 8.58 0.75
C VAL A 100 -2.06 7.52 0.54
N ASP A 101 -2.23 7.13 -0.71
CA ASP A 101 -3.02 5.96 -1.10
C ASP A 101 -2.08 4.75 -1.20
N GLN A 102 -2.12 3.88 -0.19
CA GLN A 102 -1.29 2.66 -0.14
C GLN A 102 -1.73 1.64 -1.19
N THR A 103 -3.01 1.63 -1.54
CA THR A 103 -3.56 0.65 -2.48
C THR A 103 -3.04 0.89 -3.88
N GLN A 104 -2.95 2.16 -4.27
CA GLN A 104 -2.44 2.57 -5.58
C GLN A 104 -0.94 2.90 -5.57
N ASN A 105 -0.30 2.92 -4.40
CA ASN A 105 1.07 3.39 -4.21
C ASN A 105 1.29 4.80 -4.78
N ARG A 106 0.39 5.72 -4.38
CA ARG A 106 0.41 7.13 -4.78
C ARG A 106 0.50 8.04 -3.57
N LEU A 107 1.28 9.09 -3.72
CA LEU A 107 1.35 10.18 -2.76
C LEU A 107 0.89 11.46 -3.47
N TYR A 108 -0.04 12.15 -2.86
CA TYR A 108 -0.56 13.45 -3.32
C TYR A 108 -0.08 14.54 -2.38
N LEU A 109 0.64 15.50 -2.93
CA LEU A 109 0.93 16.76 -2.25
C LEU A 109 -0.26 17.69 -2.49
N MET A 110 -0.88 18.10 -1.42
CA MET A 110 -2.09 18.92 -1.44
C MET A 110 -1.79 20.33 -0.92
N ASN A 111 -2.49 21.31 -1.47
CA ASN A 111 -2.60 22.64 -0.89
C ASN A 111 -4.08 23.05 -0.91
N ASP A 112 -4.68 23.17 0.26
CA ASP A 112 -6.13 23.27 0.44
C ASP A 112 -6.85 22.11 -0.30
N ASP A 113 -7.77 22.40 -1.21
CA ASP A 113 -8.52 21.42 -2.00
C ASP A 113 -7.82 20.98 -3.30
N LYS A 114 -6.60 21.49 -3.57
CA LYS A 114 -5.91 21.27 -4.84
C LYS A 114 -4.78 20.24 -4.72
N VAL A 115 -4.74 19.31 -5.67
CA VAL A 115 -3.58 18.46 -5.88
C VAL A 115 -2.49 19.28 -6.54
N VAL A 116 -1.40 19.55 -5.82
CA VAL A 116 -0.23 20.28 -6.33
C VAL A 116 0.70 19.32 -7.09
N ARG A 117 0.84 18.09 -6.58
CA ARG A 117 1.68 17.07 -7.19
C ARG A 117 1.16 15.67 -6.89
N THR A 118 1.23 14.80 -7.89
CA THR A 118 1.00 13.36 -7.75
C THR A 118 2.31 12.63 -7.97
N SER A 119 2.69 11.80 -7.01
CA SER A 119 3.96 11.07 -7.00
C SER A 119 3.72 9.57 -6.90
N VAL A 120 4.59 8.79 -7.53
CA VAL A 120 4.65 7.34 -7.30
C VAL A 120 5.40 7.10 -6.02
N CYS A 121 4.81 6.35 -5.09
CA CYS A 121 5.46 5.97 -3.84
C CYS A 121 5.51 4.45 -3.67
N SER A 122 6.18 3.99 -2.63
CA SER A 122 6.09 2.62 -2.14
C SER A 122 5.70 2.64 -0.68
N ALA A 123 4.81 1.74 -0.30
CA ALA A 123 4.32 1.56 1.06
C ALA A 123 4.68 0.17 1.62
N GLY A 124 4.24 -0.13 2.83
CA GLY A 124 4.48 -1.39 3.52
C GLY A 124 4.02 -2.60 2.73
N SER A 125 4.79 -3.68 2.81
CA SER A 125 4.53 -4.92 2.07
C SER A 125 3.40 -5.77 2.68
N GLY A 126 3.03 -5.52 3.94
CA GLY A 126 2.13 -6.38 4.70
C GLY A 126 2.75 -7.73 5.09
N LEU A 127 4.02 -7.96 4.76
CA LEU A 127 4.72 -9.21 5.09
C LEU A 127 4.97 -9.33 6.59
N VAL A 128 5.06 -10.57 7.05
CA VAL A 128 5.36 -10.90 8.45
C VAL A 128 6.72 -11.56 8.53
N LEU A 129 7.65 -10.97 9.28
CA LEU A 129 8.94 -11.55 9.59
C LEU A 129 8.89 -12.18 10.99
N LYS A 130 9.28 -13.44 11.10
CA LYS A 130 9.49 -14.13 12.39
C LYS A 130 10.98 -14.35 12.60
N ALA A 131 11.48 -13.96 13.77
CA ALA A 131 12.87 -14.23 14.11
C ALA A 131 13.09 -15.71 14.38
N ASN A 132 14.12 -16.31 13.79
CA ASN A 132 14.50 -17.69 14.03
C ASN A 132 14.89 -17.88 15.52
N GLY A 133 14.31 -18.91 16.15
CA GLY A 133 14.59 -19.23 17.56
C GLY A 133 14.01 -18.24 18.59
N SER A 134 13.10 -17.34 18.18
CA SER A 134 12.47 -16.35 19.07
C SER A 134 10.96 -16.25 18.78
N SER A 135 10.19 -15.79 19.78
CA SER A 135 8.77 -15.43 19.61
C SER A 135 8.58 -14.06 18.92
N LYS A 136 9.66 -13.35 18.63
CA LYS A 136 9.61 -12.00 18.06
C LYS A 136 9.09 -12.02 16.63
N THR A 137 8.08 -11.20 16.37
CA THR A 137 7.42 -11.09 15.06
C THR A 137 7.28 -9.62 14.70
N TRP A 138 7.48 -9.27 13.44
CA TRP A 138 7.26 -7.93 12.89
C TRP A 138 6.31 -8.01 11.72
N VAL A 139 5.39 -7.07 11.66
CA VAL A 139 4.49 -6.87 10.52
C VAL A 139 4.92 -5.61 9.79
N PHE A 140 5.16 -5.72 8.50
CA PHE A 140 5.68 -4.63 7.68
C PHE A 140 4.56 -3.88 6.97
N ASP A 141 3.68 -3.31 7.77
CA ASP A 141 2.54 -2.54 7.28
C ASP A 141 2.75 -1.04 7.45
N THR A 142 2.23 -0.23 6.54
CA THR A 142 2.13 1.21 6.72
C THR A 142 0.82 1.50 7.45
N PRO A 143 0.85 2.16 8.62
CA PRO A 143 -0.36 2.38 9.40
C PRO A 143 -1.30 3.35 8.68
N ARG A 144 -2.61 3.08 8.77
CA ARG A 144 -3.65 3.98 8.28
C ARG A 144 -3.99 5.00 9.35
N GLY A 145 -4.33 6.20 8.94
CA GLY A 145 -4.73 7.26 9.87
C GLY A 145 -4.23 8.63 9.47
N VAL A 146 -4.25 9.53 10.44
CA VAL A 146 -3.77 10.91 10.29
C VAL A 146 -2.54 11.09 11.18
N PHE A 147 -1.43 11.41 10.55
CA PHE A 147 -0.13 11.64 11.18
C PHE A 147 0.29 13.09 11.03
N LYS A 148 1.32 13.50 11.78
CA LYS A 148 1.94 14.81 11.66
C LYS A 148 3.41 14.68 11.29
N VAL A 149 3.91 15.61 10.47
CA VAL A 149 5.35 15.73 10.24
C VAL A 149 5.99 16.30 11.51
N ARG A 150 6.74 15.46 12.22
CA ARG A 150 7.37 15.80 13.51
C ARG A 150 8.75 16.41 13.36
N SER A 151 9.51 15.93 12.38
CA SER A 151 10.81 16.50 12.07
C SER A 151 11.17 16.27 10.59
N LYS A 152 12.07 17.11 10.10
CA LYS A 152 12.65 17.04 8.75
C LYS A 152 14.17 16.98 8.89
N VAL A 153 14.79 15.97 8.29
CA VAL A 153 16.25 15.73 8.39
C VAL A 153 16.85 15.61 7.01
N ALA A 154 17.81 16.46 6.69
CA ALA A 154 18.64 16.35 5.48
C ALA A 154 19.79 15.38 5.72
N ASN A 155 20.13 14.57 4.71
CA ASN A 155 21.15 13.51 4.77
C ASN A 155 20.96 12.58 5.99
N PRO A 156 19.77 12.00 6.18
CA PRO A 156 19.43 11.23 7.35
C PRO A 156 20.31 9.97 7.47
N LEU A 157 20.72 9.63 8.69
CA LEU A 157 21.32 8.35 9.01
C LEU A 157 20.20 7.37 9.38
N TRP A 158 20.19 6.22 8.76
CA TRP A 158 19.25 5.16 9.09
C TRP A 158 19.78 4.34 10.27
N LYS A 159 19.10 4.44 11.42
CA LYS A 159 19.36 3.55 12.54
C LYS A 159 18.68 2.21 12.26
N LYS A 160 19.44 1.23 11.84
CA LYS A 160 19.00 -0.11 11.48
C LYS A 160 18.27 -0.79 12.65
N PRO A 161 16.97 -1.13 12.53
CA PRO A 161 16.21 -1.76 13.59
C PRO A 161 16.52 -3.27 13.69
N ASP A 162 16.09 -3.91 14.77
CA ASP A 162 16.37 -5.33 15.03
C ASP A 162 15.90 -6.25 13.89
N TRP A 163 14.72 -5.95 13.31
CA TRP A 163 14.18 -6.75 12.23
C TRP A 163 15.09 -6.79 11.00
N ALA A 164 15.83 -5.72 10.72
CA ALA A 164 16.69 -5.68 9.55
C ALA A 164 17.91 -6.63 9.72
N PHE A 165 18.41 -6.81 10.93
CA PHE A 165 19.44 -7.81 11.22
C PHE A 165 18.86 -9.23 11.14
N ALA A 166 17.63 -9.43 11.66
CA ALA A 166 16.95 -10.72 11.60
C ALA A 166 16.66 -11.16 10.16
N GLU A 167 16.21 -10.23 9.31
CA GLU A 167 15.95 -10.46 7.88
C GLU A 167 17.21 -10.85 7.11
N GLU A 168 18.35 -10.21 7.44
CA GLU A 168 19.66 -10.51 6.87
C GLU A 168 20.35 -11.75 7.48
N GLY A 169 19.75 -12.39 8.47
CA GLY A 169 20.38 -13.51 9.20
C GLY A 169 21.63 -13.10 9.99
N LYS A 170 21.72 -11.82 10.36
CA LYS A 170 22.84 -11.25 11.09
C LYS A 170 22.56 -11.08 12.57
N THR A 171 23.61 -11.11 13.39
CA THR A 171 23.54 -10.78 14.81
C THR A 171 23.35 -9.28 15.00
N ILE A 172 22.53 -8.90 15.97
CA ILE A 172 22.35 -7.50 16.35
C ILE A 172 23.64 -6.99 17.01
N PRO A 173 24.27 -5.91 16.54
CA PRO A 173 25.49 -5.36 17.12
C PRO A 173 25.29 -4.93 18.57
N LYS A 174 26.27 -5.24 19.43
CA LYS A 174 26.29 -4.78 20.82
C LYS A 174 26.52 -3.28 20.92
N ASN A 175 27.37 -2.73 20.04
CA ASN A 175 27.64 -1.30 20.00
C ASN A 175 26.54 -0.60 19.16
N PRO A 176 25.76 0.33 19.72
CA PRO A 176 24.70 1.04 19.00
C PRO A 176 25.20 1.85 17.79
N ALA A 177 26.47 2.27 17.79
CA ALA A 177 27.04 3.01 16.66
C ALA A 177 27.12 2.20 15.38
N ASP A 178 27.28 0.86 15.49
CA ASP A 178 27.38 -0.05 14.34
C ASP A 178 26.03 -0.31 13.65
N ARG A 179 24.96 0.32 14.15
CA ARG A 179 23.61 0.21 13.60
C ARG A 179 23.27 1.31 12.59
N PHE A 180 24.13 2.28 12.39
CA PHE A 180 23.85 3.42 11.53
C PHE A 180 24.36 3.21 10.10
N GLU A 181 23.49 3.43 9.14
CA GLU A 181 23.80 3.40 7.72
C GLU A 181 23.47 4.74 7.06
N SER A 182 24.40 5.24 6.24
CA SER A 182 24.20 6.43 5.43
C SER A 182 23.57 6.09 4.08
N ARG A 183 22.92 7.07 3.43
CA ARG A 183 22.35 7.00 2.08
C ARG A 183 21.11 6.13 1.91
N THR A 184 20.83 5.16 2.76
CA THR A 184 19.70 4.24 2.67
C THR A 184 18.36 4.97 2.56
N LEU A 185 18.21 6.09 3.27
CA LEU A 185 16.99 6.90 3.31
C LEU A 185 16.94 8.01 2.23
N GLY A 186 17.96 8.07 1.35
CA GLY A 186 18.08 9.14 0.37
C GLY A 186 18.50 10.49 0.97
N LYS A 187 18.20 11.59 0.25
CA LYS A 187 18.68 12.93 0.62
C LYS A 187 17.91 13.56 1.78
N TYR A 188 16.63 13.20 1.96
CA TYR A 188 15.74 13.76 2.95
C TYR A 188 14.88 12.70 3.62
N ALA A 189 14.46 12.97 4.87
CA ALA A 189 13.43 12.22 5.57
C ALA A 189 12.51 13.18 6.34
N LEU A 190 11.20 13.00 6.17
CA LEU A 190 10.16 13.61 6.98
C LEU A 190 9.68 12.54 7.97
N TYR A 191 9.98 12.72 9.24
CA TYR A 191 9.62 11.79 10.30
C TYR A 191 8.18 12.05 10.76
N LEU A 192 7.42 10.99 10.89
CA LEU A 192 6.08 10.95 11.43
C LEU A 192 6.09 10.39 12.87
N GLU A 193 4.93 10.06 13.41
CA GLU A 193 4.82 9.33 14.67
C GLU A 193 5.35 7.90 14.54
N ASP A 194 5.68 7.28 15.67
CA ASP A 194 6.03 5.84 15.82
C ASP A 194 7.21 5.37 14.95
N GLY A 195 8.08 6.29 14.54
CA GLY A 195 9.26 5.98 13.73
C GLY A 195 8.98 5.77 12.25
N TYR A 196 7.76 5.98 11.78
CA TYR A 196 7.45 6.01 10.36
C TYR A 196 7.98 7.28 9.71
N MET A 197 8.26 7.20 8.42
CA MET A 197 8.80 8.35 7.70
C MET A 197 8.46 8.31 6.21
N ILE A 198 8.46 9.50 5.59
CA ILE A 198 8.51 9.67 4.14
C ILE A 198 9.97 9.97 3.80
N HIS A 199 10.60 9.14 2.98
CA HIS A 199 12.01 9.25 2.67
C HIS A 199 12.35 8.82 1.24
N GLY A 200 13.58 9.01 0.82
CA GLY A 200 14.08 8.58 -0.49
C GLY A 200 14.38 7.09 -0.55
N THR A 201 14.85 6.66 -1.72
CA THR A 201 15.29 5.28 -1.94
C THR A 201 16.45 5.23 -2.92
N LEU A 202 17.35 4.26 -2.72
CA LEU A 202 18.34 3.86 -3.71
C LEU A 202 17.74 2.96 -4.81
N TYR A 203 16.58 2.35 -4.54
CA TYR A 203 15.94 1.35 -5.39
C TYR A 203 14.71 1.91 -6.10
N THR A 204 14.90 2.92 -6.97
CA THR A 204 13.82 3.60 -7.68
C THR A 204 12.99 2.67 -8.57
N ARG A 205 13.58 1.55 -9.06
CA ARG A 205 12.89 0.51 -9.83
C ARG A 205 11.75 -0.19 -9.07
N LEU A 206 11.73 -0.08 -7.74
CA LEU A 206 10.71 -0.68 -6.89
C LEU A 206 9.58 0.29 -6.52
N LEU A 207 9.66 1.54 -6.95
CA LEU A 207 8.58 2.50 -6.73
C LEU A 207 7.28 2.04 -7.42
N GLY A 208 6.17 2.35 -6.79
CA GLY A 208 4.84 1.89 -7.23
C GLY A 208 4.46 0.50 -6.74
N ARG A 209 5.25 -0.10 -5.84
CA ARG A 209 4.99 -1.41 -5.25
C ARG A 209 4.97 -1.33 -3.73
N SER A 210 4.14 -2.17 -3.10
CA SER A 210 4.11 -2.35 -1.64
C SER A 210 5.24 -3.30 -1.23
N VAL A 211 6.43 -2.74 -0.99
CA VAL A 211 7.68 -3.49 -0.75
C VAL A 211 8.49 -2.94 0.43
N THR A 212 7.94 -2.02 1.20
CA THR A 212 8.68 -1.45 2.33
C THR A 212 8.36 -2.17 3.64
N HIS A 213 9.10 -1.83 4.67
CA HIS A 213 8.87 -2.31 6.03
C HIS A 213 7.95 -1.38 6.85
N GLY A 214 7.14 -0.56 6.13
CA GLY A 214 6.17 0.37 6.72
C GLY A 214 6.41 1.84 6.36
N CYS A 215 7.63 2.26 6.07
CA CYS A 215 7.90 3.64 5.63
C CYS A 215 7.43 3.89 4.19
N ILE A 216 7.21 5.15 3.87
CA ILE A 216 6.78 5.61 2.53
C ILE A 216 8.02 6.05 1.77
N ARG A 217 8.30 5.42 0.62
CA ARG A 217 9.45 5.75 -0.23
C ARG A 217 9.03 6.58 -1.44
N LEU A 218 9.82 7.59 -1.76
CA LEU A 218 9.66 8.45 -2.93
C LEU A 218 10.90 8.45 -3.80
N GLY A 219 10.72 8.77 -5.07
CA GLY A 219 11.81 9.12 -5.97
C GLY A 219 12.47 10.46 -5.60
N PRO A 220 13.70 10.72 -6.06
CA PRO A 220 14.46 11.91 -5.65
C PRO A 220 13.75 13.24 -5.90
N GLU A 221 13.16 13.41 -7.08
CA GLU A 221 12.48 14.64 -7.49
C GLU A 221 11.18 14.86 -6.69
N ASP A 222 10.39 13.79 -6.49
CA ASP A 222 9.16 13.84 -5.73
C ASP A 222 9.44 14.12 -4.24
N LEU A 223 10.49 13.49 -3.71
CA LEU A 223 10.93 13.73 -2.35
C LEU A 223 11.38 15.19 -2.14
N GLN A 224 12.12 15.75 -3.11
CA GLN A 224 12.54 17.16 -3.05
C GLN A 224 11.31 18.09 -3.01
N ALA A 225 10.34 17.86 -3.89
CA ALA A 225 9.13 18.67 -3.94
C ALA A 225 8.32 18.58 -2.63
N VAL A 226 8.18 17.38 -2.06
CA VAL A 226 7.51 17.19 -0.76
C VAL A 226 8.31 17.85 0.37
N TRP A 227 9.62 17.70 0.36
CA TRP A 227 10.50 18.34 1.33
C TRP A 227 10.35 19.87 1.31
N ASP A 228 10.36 20.48 0.16
CA ASP A 228 10.31 21.94 0.03
C ASP A 228 8.93 22.51 0.43
N ALA A 229 7.86 21.81 0.04
CA ALA A 229 6.50 22.32 0.20
C ALA A 229 5.88 22.01 1.58
N VAL A 230 6.25 20.91 2.24
CA VAL A 230 5.58 20.41 3.46
C VAL A 230 6.26 20.97 4.71
N PRO A 231 5.62 21.88 5.48
CA PRO A 231 6.17 22.40 6.73
C PRO A 231 6.06 21.37 7.88
N LEU A 232 6.78 21.65 8.98
CA LEU A 232 6.59 20.90 10.23
C LEU A 232 5.16 21.05 10.73
N GLY A 233 4.62 19.99 11.29
CA GLY A 233 3.25 19.95 11.81
C GLY A 233 2.18 19.68 10.75
N SER A 234 2.52 19.68 9.45
CA SER A 234 1.58 19.30 8.39
C SER A 234 0.98 17.93 8.60
N SER A 235 -0.29 17.78 8.23
CA SER A 235 -0.97 16.49 8.28
C SER A 235 -0.51 15.57 7.14
N VAL A 236 -0.43 14.28 7.46
CA VAL A 236 -0.21 13.19 6.51
C VAL A 236 -1.35 12.19 6.68
N TYR A 237 -2.23 12.11 5.70
CA TYR A 237 -3.37 11.19 5.68
C TYR A 237 -2.94 9.92 4.95
N ILE A 238 -3.10 8.75 5.57
CA ILE A 238 -2.72 7.45 5.00
C ILE A 238 -3.93 6.53 5.02
N PHE A 239 -4.32 5.96 3.87
CA PHE A 239 -5.47 5.05 3.73
C PHE A 239 -5.21 3.89 2.76
#